data_22f369cf71870a3305c017155827c398
#
_entry.id   22f369cf71870a3305c017155827c398
#
_cell.length_a   1.000
_cell.length_b   1.000
_cell.length_c   1.000
_cell.angle_alpha   90.00
_cell.angle_beta   90.00
_cell.angle_gamma   90.00
#
_symmetry.space_group_name_H-M   'P 1'
#
loop_
_entity.id
_entity.type
_entity.pdbx_description
1 polymer ?
#
loop_
_entity_poly.entity_id
_entity_poly.type
_entity_poly.pdbx_seq_one_letter_code
_entity_poly.pdbx_strand_id
1 'polypeptide(L)'
;WNMLGSGIYSLATVIFVMLAKRIVGEEAGAKFYMAFTTGQMLLTIGYFEIRPFQVTDVKRQYRAEEYFGFRGLSCFAMLICGLIVGVVYVTNGKADGAGFGLIMAMCMLKMFDGIADVFEGEFQRNDRIDISGMSMTFRTIAIMAAFSAAAWMTRNIYIASAAATVAGLIGVVCVALVWSRRFSELSISFAADKMKSLFKNTVLLFIGSAMCMWLWNGTKYVVEWTLTDKETLVYGIVFMPTMVINLGSSFVFKPMLTTLARHYEDKNLKKFAGLMGTLVAIACGLTIVTFAAGAWLGIPVLSWLYD
;
A
#
# COMPACT_ATOMS: atom_id res chain seq x y z
N TRP A 1 4.57 -4.75 -16.55
CA TRP A 1 5.18 -3.96 -15.48
C TRP A 1 4.23 -3.75 -14.30
N ASN A 2 2.99 -3.35 -14.53
CA ASN A 2 2.05 -3.07 -13.45
C ASN A 2 1.77 -4.30 -12.57
N MET A 3 1.57 -5.48 -13.15
CA MET A 3 1.42 -6.73 -12.41
C MET A 3 2.69 -7.07 -11.61
N LEU A 4 3.86 -6.93 -12.25
CA LEU A 4 5.15 -7.17 -11.61
C LEU A 4 5.35 -6.22 -10.41
N GLY A 5 5.12 -4.92 -10.60
CA GLY A 5 5.26 -3.92 -9.55
C GLY A 5 4.31 -4.18 -8.37
N SER A 6 3.04 -4.45 -8.64
CA SER A 6 2.06 -4.77 -7.60
C SER A 6 2.39 -6.07 -6.86
N GLY A 7 2.91 -7.08 -7.58
CA GLY A 7 3.36 -8.34 -6.99
C GLY A 7 4.54 -8.15 -6.06
N ILE A 8 5.59 -7.49 -6.53
CA ILE A 8 6.80 -7.19 -5.73
C ILE A 8 6.44 -6.34 -4.52
N TYR A 9 5.60 -5.30 -4.68
CA TYR A 9 5.17 -4.45 -3.57
C TYR A 9 4.39 -5.24 -2.49
N SER A 10 3.51 -6.14 -2.89
CA SER A 10 2.74 -6.97 -1.96
C SER A 10 3.62 -7.98 -1.23
N LEU A 11 4.55 -8.62 -1.94
CA LEU A 11 5.51 -9.55 -1.36
C LEU A 11 6.56 -8.85 -0.48
N ALA A 12 6.90 -7.60 -0.78
CA ALA A 12 7.88 -6.82 -0.02
C ALA A 12 7.54 -6.78 1.48
N THR A 13 6.26 -6.67 1.84
CA THR A 13 5.83 -6.66 3.24
C THR A 13 6.29 -7.92 3.99
N VAL A 14 6.10 -9.09 3.40
CA VAL A 14 6.50 -10.37 4.01
C VAL A 14 8.02 -10.49 4.04
N ILE A 15 8.67 -10.13 2.93
CA ILE A 15 10.13 -10.22 2.78
C ILE A 15 10.85 -9.30 3.77
N PHE A 16 10.37 -8.07 3.97
CA PHE A 16 10.97 -7.14 4.95
C PHE A 16 10.97 -7.70 6.36
N VAL A 17 9.83 -8.24 6.81
CA VAL A 17 9.70 -8.81 8.16
C VAL A 17 10.59 -10.04 8.31
N MET A 18 10.61 -10.91 7.30
CA MET A 18 11.46 -12.10 7.28
C MET A 18 12.96 -11.75 7.31
N LEU A 19 13.38 -10.75 6.54
CA LEU A 19 14.77 -10.28 6.53
C LEU A 19 15.16 -9.64 7.85
N ALA A 20 14.29 -8.81 8.45
CA ALA A 20 14.52 -8.22 9.74
C ALA A 20 14.74 -9.31 10.81
N LYS A 21 13.87 -10.33 10.86
CA LYS A 21 14.00 -11.45 11.79
C LYS A 21 15.28 -12.26 11.57
N ARG A 22 15.56 -12.64 10.32
CA ARG A 22 16.72 -13.50 10.00
C ARG A 22 18.08 -12.81 10.14
N ILE A 23 18.16 -11.52 9.80
CA ILE A 23 19.45 -10.80 9.75
C ILE A 23 19.78 -10.15 11.09
N VAL A 24 18.77 -9.52 11.73
CA VAL A 24 19.00 -8.72 12.95
C VAL A 24 18.62 -9.47 14.21
N GLY A 25 17.64 -10.36 14.13
CA GLY A 25 17.18 -11.18 15.24
C GLY A 25 15.68 -11.07 15.50
N GLU A 26 15.18 -11.95 16.35
CA GLU A 26 13.74 -12.12 16.57
C GLU A 26 13.09 -10.90 17.25
N GLU A 27 13.72 -10.36 18.29
CA GLU A 27 13.23 -9.17 18.99
C GLU A 27 13.20 -7.91 18.07
N ALA A 28 14.28 -7.70 17.31
CA ALA A 28 14.36 -6.62 16.34
C ALA A 28 13.33 -6.78 15.21
N GLY A 29 13.11 -8.02 14.78
CA GLY A 29 12.07 -8.36 13.79
C GLY A 29 10.67 -8.03 14.29
N ALA A 30 10.37 -8.33 15.56
CA ALA A 30 9.07 -8.01 16.18
C ALA A 30 8.85 -6.49 16.28
N LYS A 31 9.86 -5.73 16.75
CA LYS A 31 9.80 -4.25 16.80
C LYS A 31 9.60 -3.65 15.41
N PHE A 32 10.31 -4.16 14.42
CA PHE A 32 10.17 -3.73 13.03
C PHE A 32 8.77 -4.03 12.48
N TYR A 33 8.26 -5.23 12.72
CA TYR A 33 6.92 -5.64 12.26
C TYR A 33 5.84 -4.69 12.78
N MET A 34 5.90 -4.37 14.08
CA MET A 34 4.96 -3.44 14.71
C MET A 34 5.03 -2.05 14.08
N ALA A 35 6.23 -1.49 13.93
CA ALA A 35 6.44 -0.18 13.32
C ALA A 35 5.99 -0.15 11.86
N PHE A 36 6.33 -1.18 11.07
CA PHE A 36 5.95 -1.30 9.68
C PHE A 36 4.43 -1.44 9.51
N THR A 37 3.79 -2.26 10.33
CA THR A 37 2.34 -2.45 10.29
C THR A 37 1.60 -1.16 10.66
N THR A 38 2.10 -0.42 11.65
CA THR A 38 1.57 0.91 12.00
C THR A 38 1.65 1.87 10.82
N GLY A 39 2.81 1.98 10.17
CA GLY A 39 2.98 2.79 8.97
C GLY A 39 2.05 2.36 7.83
N GLN A 40 1.87 1.06 7.63
CA GLN A 40 0.98 0.50 6.61
C GLN A 40 -0.50 0.83 6.88
N MET A 41 -0.95 0.76 8.14
CA MET A 41 -2.32 1.16 8.51
C MET A 41 -2.56 2.65 8.28
N LEU A 42 -1.62 3.48 8.71
CA LEU A 42 -1.72 4.94 8.55
C LEU A 42 -1.63 5.39 7.09
N LEU A 43 -1.01 4.59 6.21
CA LEU A 43 -0.96 4.85 4.77
C LEU A 43 -2.37 4.95 4.15
N THR A 44 -3.39 4.33 4.74
CA THR A 44 -4.79 4.50 4.31
C THR A 44 -5.22 5.96 4.39
N ILE A 45 -4.78 6.67 5.44
CA ILE A 45 -5.00 8.14 5.58
C ILE A 45 -4.20 8.88 4.50
N GLY A 46 -2.95 8.48 4.27
CA GLY A 46 -2.09 9.06 3.22
C GLY A 46 -2.67 8.87 1.82
N TYR A 47 -3.25 7.73 1.52
CA TYR A 47 -3.91 7.47 0.24
C TYR A 47 -5.21 8.23 0.07
N PHE A 48 -6.02 8.35 1.07
CA PHE A 48 -7.33 9.01 1.09
C PHE A 48 -8.19 8.71 -0.14
N GLU A 49 -7.99 7.54 -0.74
CA GLU A 49 -8.63 7.08 -1.99
C GLU A 49 -8.51 8.07 -3.18
N ILE A 50 -7.47 8.87 -3.19
CA ILE A 50 -7.23 9.86 -4.25
C ILE A 50 -6.95 9.17 -5.58
N ARG A 51 -6.13 8.13 -5.62
CA ARG A 51 -5.76 7.48 -6.88
C ARG A 51 -6.95 6.86 -7.62
N PRO A 52 -7.86 6.08 -6.99
CA PRO A 52 -9.07 5.61 -7.67
C PRO A 52 -9.91 6.75 -8.24
N PHE A 53 -10.09 7.82 -7.47
CA PHE A 53 -10.82 9.01 -7.93
C PHE A 53 -10.10 9.69 -9.10
N GLN A 54 -8.79 9.91 -9.00
CA GLN A 54 -7.93 10.54 -10.01
C GLN A 54 -7.98 9.81 -11.36
N VAL A 55 -7.86 8.48 -11.36
CA VAL A 55 -7.86 7.68 -12.60
C VAL A 55 -9.25 7.56 -13.23
N THR A 56 -10.30 7.80 -12.46
CA THR A 56 -11.70 7.82 -12.94
C THR A 56 -12.18 9.21 -13.32
N ASP A 57 -11.43 10.28 -13.05
CA ASP A 57 -11.72 11.65 -13.48
C ASP A 57 -11.43 11.84 -14.99
N VAL A 58 -12.21 11.18 -15.82
CA VAL A 58 -12.08 11.23 -17.29
C VAL A 58 -12.27 12.64 -17.83
N LYS A 59 -13.17 13.42 -17.23
CA LYS A 59 -13.46 14.81 -17.61
C LYS A 59 -12.38 15.82 -17.23
N ARG A 60 -11.36 15.36 -16.51
CA ARG A 60 -10.25 16.20 -16.01
C ARG A 60 -10.75 17.44 -15.26
N GLN A 61 -11.69 17.23 -14.33
CA GLN A 61 -12.24 18.31 -13.47
C GLN A 61 -11.17 18.92 -12.57
N TYR A 62 -10.13 18.14 -12.29
CA TYR A 62 -8.98 18.56 -11.48
C TYR A 62 -7.68 18.38 -12.27
N ARG A 63 -6.75 19.33 -12.05
CA ARG A 63 -5.40 19.26 -12.58
C ARG A 63 -4.49 18.41 -11.74
N ALA A 64 -3.37 17.94 -12.30
CA ALA A 64 -2.36 17.16 -11.57
C ALA A 64 -1.85 17.89 -10.31
N GLU A 65 -1.62 19.19 -10.41
CA GLU A 65 -1.17 20.06 -9.31
C GLU A 65 -2.10 20.07 -8.09
N GLU A 66 -3.42 19.95 -8.33
CA GLU A 66 -4.44 19.89 -7.27
C GLU A 66 -4.43 18.51 -6.57
N TYR A 67 -4.23 17.44 -7.31
CA TYR A 67 -4.03 16.10 -6.75
C TYR A 67 -2.75 16.01 -5.93
N PHE A 68 -1.65 16.61 -6.42
CA PHE A 68 -0.38 16.66 -5.67
C PHE A 68 -0.54 17.44 -4.36
N GLY A 69 -1.23 18.60 -4.39
CA GLY A 69 -1.51 19.37 -3.18
C GLY A 69 -2.33 18.60 -2.17
N PHE A 70 -3.42 17.98 -2.61
CA PHE A 70 -4.27 17.19 -1.71
C PHE A 70 -3.52 15.98 -1.12
N ARG A 71 -2.72 15.29 -1.93
CA ARG A 71 -1.85 14.19 -1.47
C ARG A 71 -0.86 14.67 -0.41
N GLY A 72 -0.27 15.85 -0.59
CA GLY A 72 0.59 16.47 0.40
C GLY A 72 -0.11 16.66 1.75
N LEU A 73 -1.36 17.18 1.74
CA LEU A 73 -2.17 17.35 2.95
C LEU A 73 -2.52 16.02 3.61
N SER A 74 -2.94 15.02 2.86
CA SER A 74 -3.30 13.70 3.42
C SER A 74 -2.07 12.97 3.99
N CYS A 75 -0.91 13.08 3.33
CA CYS A 75 0.34 12.54 3.84
C CYS A 75 0.82 13.28 5.11
N PHE A 76 0.61 14.58 5.18
CA PHE A 76 0.91 15.36 6.39
C PHE A 76 0.00 14.94 7.55
N ALA A 77 -1.31 14.79 7.31
CA ALA A 77 -2.25 14.27 8.30
C ALA A 77 -1.85 12.86 8.78
N MET A 78 -1.42 12.00 7.86
CA MET A 78 -0.88 10.67 8.18
C MET A 78 0.31 10.75 9.15
N LEU A 79 1.26 11.69 8.92
CA LEU A 79 2.41 11.85 9.82
C LEU A 79 2.00 12.34 11.21
N ILE A 80 1.02 13.26 11.30
CA ILE A 80 0.48 13.70 12.59
C ILE A 80 -0.14 12.51 13.33
N CYS A 81 -0.93 11.69 12.66
CA CYS A 81 -1.47 10.47 13.26
C CYS A 81 -0.36 9.50 13.69
N GLY A 82 0.70 9.37 12.88
CA GLY A 82 1.88 8.55 13.21
C GLY A 82 2.59 9.04 14.47
N LEU A 83 2.73 10.35 14.61
CA LEU A 83 3.31 10.98 15.80
C LEU A 83 2.44 10.70 17.03
N ILE A 84 1.12 10.86 16.94
CA ILE A 84 0.19 10.57 18.04
C ILE A 84 0.29 9.10 18.44
N VAL A 85 0.24 8.18 17.49
CA VAL A 85 0.37 6.73 17.76
C VAL A 85 1.71 6.44 18.40
N GLY A 86 2.82 6.98 17.88
CA GLY A 86 4.15 6.78 18.44
C GLY A 86 4.25 7.27 19.89
N VAL A 87 3.69 8.45 20.20
CA VAL A 87 3.62 8.97 21.59
C VAL A 87 2.79 8.05 22.48
N VAL A 88 1.63 7.57 22.02
CA VAL A 88 0.79 6.62 22.76
C VAL A 88 1.52 5.32 23.06
N TYR A 89 2.31 4.79 22.12
CA TYR A 89 3.12 3.59 22.36
C TYR A 89 4.20 3.81 23.42
N VAL A 90 4.85 4.97 23.41
CA VAL A 90 5.87 5.32 24.43
C VAL A 90 5.24 5.52 25.80
N THR A 91 4.14 6.25 25.90
CA THR A 91 3.45 6.52 27.17
C THR A 91 2.88 5.25 27.82
N ASN A 92 2.47 4.28 27.00
CA ASN A 92 1.98 2.97 27.47
C ASN A 92 3.12 1.96 27.71
N GLY A 93 4.39 2.36 27.62
CA GLY A 93 5.53 1.48 27.82
C GLY A 93 5.72 0.37 26.78
N LYS A 94 5.03 0.47 25.63
CA LYS A 94 5.15 -0.49 24.53
C LYS A 94 6.32 -0.21 23.58
N ALA A 95 6.84 1.01 23.61
CA ALA A 95 8.01 1.43 22.84
C ALA A 95 8.89 2.35 23.69
N ASP A 96 10.19 2.27 23.50
CA ASP A 96 11.17 3.22 24.00
C ASP A 96 11.39 4.36 22.97
N GLY A 97 12.29 5.31 23.27
CA GLY A 97 12.61 6.40 22.35
C GLY A 97 13.14 5.91 20.99
N ALA A 98 13.89 4.82 20.97
CA ALA A 98 14.37 4.20 19.74
C ALA A 98 13.22 3.53 18.96
N GLY A 99 12.29 2.87 19.64
CA GLY A 99 11.08 2.33 19.06
C GLY A 99 10.17 3.41 18.46
N PHE A 100 10.06 4.57 19.13
CA PHE A 100 9.38 5.73 18.55
C PHE A 100 10.03 6.16 17.24
N GLY A 101 11.36 6.29 17.21
CA GLY A 101 12.11 6.62 16.00
C GLY A 101 11.86 5.62 14.87
N LEU A 102 11.76 4.34 15.19
CA LEU A 102 11.46 3.28 14.23
C LEU A 102 10.04 3.41 13.66
N ILE A 103 9.03 3.69 14.50
CA ILE A 103 7.66 3.94 14.05
C ILE A 103 7.62 5.15 13.10
N MET A 104 8.30 6.25 13.46
CA MET A 104 8.34 7.44 12.62
C MET A 104 9.06 7.20 11.29
N ALA A 105 10.18 6.46 11.29
CA ALA A 105 10.89 6.08 10.07
C ALA A 105 9.97 5.26 9.13
N MET A 106 9.19 4.32 9.66
CA MET A 106 8.25 3.54 8.86
C MET A 106 7.06 4.39 8.37
N CYS A 107 6.56 5.30 9.17
CA CYS A 107 5.55 6.27 8.72
C CYS A 107 6.08 7.16 7.60
N MET A 108 7.33 7.64 7.69
CA MET A 108 7.95 8.42 6.62
C MET A 108 8.17 7.59 5.35
N LEU A 109 8.64 6.36 5.48
CA LEU A 109 8.77 5.45 4.34
C LEU A 109 7.43 5.26 3.63
N LYS A 110 6.35 5.04 4.39
CA LYS A 110 5.00 4.89 3.83
C LYS A 110 4.42 6.19 3.28
N MET A 111 4.77 7.33 3.86
CA MET A 111 4.45 8.64 3.27
C MET A 111 5.07 8.79 1.88
N PHE A 112 6.32 8.37 1.69
CA PHE A 112 6.96 8.37 0.37
C PHE A 112 6.26 7.42 -0.61
N ASP A 113 5.77 6.26 -0.14
CA ASP A 113 4.89 5.40 -0.95
C ASP A 113 3.62 6.15 -1.37
N GLY A 114 2.98 6.88 -0.45
CA GLY A 114 1.80 7.69 -0.73
C GLY A 114 2.07 8.81 -1.74
N ILE A 115 3.18 9.53 -1.61
CA ILE A 115 3.54 10.60 -2.56
C ILE A 115 3.83 10.02 -3.95
N ALA A 116 4.55 8.89 -4.05
CA ALA A 116 4.79 8.26 -5.34
C ALA A 116 3.49 7.79 -6.01
N ASP A 117 2.53 7.31 -5.23
CA ASP A 117 1.25 6.79 -5.72
C ASP A 117 0.42 7.83 -6.51
N VAL A 118 0.46 9.12 -6.13
CA VAL A 118 -0.27 10.15 -6.88
C VAL A 118 0.35 10.41 -8.27
N PHE A 119 1.68 10.33 -8.41
CA PHE A 119 2.34 10.37 -9.72
C PHE A 119 2.00 9.13 -10.55
N GLU A 120 2.02 7.96 -9.92
CA GLU A 120 1.64 6.70 -10.56
C GLU A 120 0.18 6.72 -11.02
N GLY A 121 -0.71 7.41 -10.29
CA GLY A 121 -2.08 7.70 -10.69
C GLY A 121 -2.16 8.60 -11.93
N GLU A 122 -1.36 9.67 -12.00
CA GLU A 122 -1.29 10.55 -13.18
C GLU A 122 -0.70 9.83 -14.41
N PHE A 123 0.31 8.97 -14.23
CA PHE A 123 0.79 8.13 -15.33
C PHE A 123 -0.33 7.23 -15.87
N GLN A 124 -1.09 6.59 -14.98
CA GLN A 124 -2.22 5.76 -15.35
C GLN A 124 -3.33 6.56 -16.05
N ARG A 125 -3.64 7.77 -15.57
CA ARG A 125 -4.62 8.68 -16.16
C ARG A 125 -4.24 9.15 -17.57
N ASN A 126 -2.93 9.19 -17.86
CA ASN A 126 -2.37 9.49 -19.16
C ASN A 126 -2.06 8.22 -20.00
N ASP A 127 -2.69 7.10 -19.71
CA ASP A 127 -2.53 5.81 -20.40
C ASP A 127 -1.10 5.21 -20.35
N ARG A 128 -0.27 5.69 -19.42
CA ARG A 128 1.11 5.23 -19.24
C ARG A 128 1.26 4.37 -17.98
N ILE A 129 0.40 3.34 -17.89
CA ILE A 129 0.42 2.37 -16.80
C ILE A 129 1.74 1.57 -16.74
N ASP A 130 2.46 1.50 -17.85
CA ASP A 130 3.79 0.94 -17.96
C ASP A 130 4.79 1.69 -17.06
N ILE A 131 4.78 3.03 -17.12
CA ILE A 131 5.65 3.88 -16.28
C ILE A 131 5.27 3.76 -14.82
N SER A 132 3.96 3.72 -14.51
CA SER A 132 3.47 3.49 -13.15
C SER A 132 4.01 2.17 -12.57
N GLY A 133 3.91 1.08 -13.33
CA GLY A 133 4.42 -0.23 -12.92
C GLY A 133 5.94 -0.28 -12.78
N MET A 134 6.69 0.37 -13.69
CA MET A 134 8.15 0.48 -13.58
C MET A 134 8.55 1.26 -12.33
N SER A 135 7.92 2.40 -12.08
CA SER A 135 8.14 3.23 -10.89
C SER A 135 7.99 2.43 -9.61
N MET A 136 6.85 1.74 -9.44
CA MET A 136 6.58 0.90 -8.29
C MET A 136 7.61 -0.22 -8.14
N THR A 137 7.96 -0.91 -9.25
CA THR A 137 8.91 -2.02 -9.25
C THR A 137 10.29 -1.58 -8.78
N PHE A 138 10.88 -0.59 -9.46
CA PHE A 138 12.25 -0.16 -9.18
C PHE A 138 12.37 0.49 -7.80
N ARG A 139 11.38 1.28 -7.40
CA ARG A 139 11.33 1.89 -6.07
C ARG A 139 11.29 0.83 -4.97
N THR A 140 10.41 -0.16 -5.10
CA THR A 140 10.30 -1.24 -4.10
C THR A 140 11.58 -2.07 -4.02
N ILE A 141 12.18 -2.43 -5.15
CA ILE A 141 13.45 -3.17 -5.19
C ILE A 141 14.58 -2.34 -4.55
N ALA A 142 14.67 -1.04 -4.87
CA ALA A 142 15.69 -0.17 -4.29
C ALA A 142 15.56 -0.05 -2.76
N ILE A 143 14.33 0.11 -2.26
CA ILE A 143 14.05 0.16 -0.81
C ILE A 143 14.44 -1.17 -0.16
N MET A 144 14.06 -2.31 -0.75
CA MET A 144 14.41 -3.64 -0.25
C MET A 144 15.92 -3.87 -0.24
N ALA A 145 16.62 -3.48 -1.31
CA ALA A 145 18.06 -3.61 -1.40
C ALA A 145 18.79 -2.75 -0.36
N ALA A 146 18.36 -1.49 -0.20
CA ALA A 146 18.94 -0.58 0.80
C ALA A 146 18.73 -1.09 2.24
N PHE A 147 17.51 -1.56 2.54
CA PHE A 147 17.21 -2.16 3.84
C PHE A 147 18.09 -3.39 4.09
N SER A 148 18.12 -4.32 3.14
CA SER A 148 18.84 -5.59 3.29
C SER A 148 20.35 -5.38 3.41
N ALA A 149 20.93 -4.49 2.59
CA ALA A 149 22.35 -4.17 2.66
C ALA A 149 22.72 -3.54 4.00
N ALA A 150 21.95 -2.53 4.45
CA ALA A 150 22.19 -1.87 5.73
C ALA A 150 21.99 -2.83 6.92
N ALA A 151 20.95 -3.68 6.88
CA ALA A 151 20.72 -4.69 7.91
C ALA A 151 21.88 -5.69 7.99
N TRP A 152 22.35 -6.17 6.83
CA TRP A 152 23.44 -7.14 6.77
C TRP A 152 24.76 -6.56 7.25
N MET A 153 25.10 -5.30 6.86
CA MET A 153 26.34 -4.64 7.24
C MET A 153 26.38 -4.23 8.71
N THR A 154 25.26 -3.73 9.25
CA THR A 154 25.23 -3.08 10.58
C THR A 154 24.60 -3.94 11.66
N ARG A 155 23.85 -4.98 11.31
CA ARG A 155 23.03 -5.78 12.23
C ARG A 155 22.13 -4.91 13.11
N ASN A 156 21.74 -3.73 12.62
CA ASN A 156 20.97 -2.74 13.34
C ASN A 156 19.70 -2.38 12.56
N ILE A 157 18.55 -2.65 13.19
CA ILE A 157 17.24 -2.42 12.55
C ILE A 157 16.93 -0.95 12.32
N TYR A 158 17.42 -0.07 13.17
CA TYR A 158 17.19 1.38 13.06
C TYR A 158 17.94 1.96 11.87
N ILE A 159 19.19 1.55 11.67
CA ILE A 159 20.00 1.97 10.51
C ILE A 159 19.41 1.39 9.21
N ALA A 160 18.99 0.14 9.23
CA ALA A 160 18.34 -0.50 8.08
C ALA A 160 17.04 0.23 7.69
N SER A 161 16.23 0.61 8.68
CA SER A 161 14.98 1.35 8.47
C SER A 161 15.22 2.76 7.97
N ALA A 162 16.25 3.46 8.48
CA ALA A 162 16.67 4.76 7.98
C ALA A 162 17.14 4.67 6.51
N ALA A 163 17.96 3.68 6.17
CA ALA A 163 18.42 3.46 4.79
C ALA A 163 17.24 3.20 3.83
N ALA A 164 16.27 2.38 4.25
CA ALA A 164 15.04 2.16 3.49
C ALA A 164 14.24 3.45 3.27
N THR A 165 14.14 4.29 4.31
CA THR A 165 13.44 5.59 4.23
C THR A 165 14.14 6.55 3.27
N VAL A 166 15.47 6.63 3.31
CA VAL A 166 16.27 7.42 2.36
C VAL A 166 16.10 6.91 0.93
N ALA A 167 16.12 5.59 0.72
CA ALA A 167 15.87 4.99 -0.60
C ALA A 167 14.44 5.30 -1.09
N GLY A 168 13.45 5.32 -0.21
CA GLY A 168 12.08 5.75 -0.51
C GLY A 168 12.00 7.20 -0.97
N LEU A 169 12.70 8.12 -0.28
CA LEU A 169 12.79 9.52 -0.68
C LEU A 169 13.44 9.67 -2.07
N ILE A 170 14.55 8.99 -2.33
CA ILE A 170 15.23 9.00 -3.64
C ILE A 170 14.26 8.50 -4.70
N GLY A 171 13.51 7.43 -4.42
CA GLY A 171 12.49 6.89 -5.32
C GLY A 171 11.42 7.92 -5.70
N VAL A 172 10.91 8.69 -4.73
CA VAL A 172 9.95 9.80 -4.99
C VAL A 172 10.56 10.87 -5.87
N VAL A 173 11.79 11.29 -5.57
CA VAL A 173 12.49 12.29 -6.40
C VAL A 173 12.66 11.81 -7.84
N CYS A 174 13.05 10.55 -8.04
CA CYS A 174 13.14 9.95 -9.37
C CYS A 174 11.80 9.98 -10.12
N VAL A 175 10.69 9.63 -9.45
CA VAL A 175 9.35 9.65 -10.05
C VAL A 175 8.92 11.08 -10.41
N ALA A 176 9.16 12.05 -9.53
CA ALA A 176 8.88 13.46 -9.78
C ALA A 176 9.71 14.01 -10.96
N LEU A 177 10.99 13.60 -11.09
CA LEU A 177 11.83 13.96 -12.23
C LEU A 177 11.33 13.34 -13.55
N VAL A 178 10.85 12.09 -13.53
CA VAL A 178 10.23 11.46 -14.71
C VAL A 178 8.97 12.23 -15.12
N TRP A 179 8.15 12.65 -14.14
CA TRP A 179 6.97 13.47 -14.38
C TRP A 179 7.36 14.80 -15.05
N SER A 180 8.26 15.58 -14.44
CA SER A 180 8.63 16.92 -14.94
C SER A 180 9.26 16.89 -16.33
N ARG A 181 10.01 15.82 -16.67
CA ARG A 181 10.66 15.68 -17.98
C ARG A 181 9.75 15.19 -19.11
N ARG A 182 8.68 14.46 -18.78
CA ARG A 182 7.86 13.76 -19.80
C ARG A 182 6.45 14.30 -19.94
N PHE A 183 5.93 14.98 -18.93
CA PHE A 183 4.52 15.39 -18.93
C PHE A 183 4.33 16.90 -18.75
N SER A 184 4.72 17.47 -17.62
CA SER A 184 4.59 18.91 -17.35
C SER A 184 5.51 19.31 -16.21
N GLU A 185 5.74 20.62 -16.07
CA GLU A 185 6.45 21.14 -14.91
C GLU A 185 5.76 20.71 -13.59
N LEU A 186 6.58 20.42 -12.59
CA LEU A 186 6.08 20.03 -11.28
C LEU A 186 5.53 21.28 -10.58
N SER A 187 4.23 21.39 -10.51
CA SER A 187 3.52 22.42 -9.75
C SER A 187 2.63 21.78 -8.70
N ILE A 188 2.43 22.46 -7.58
CA ILE A 188 1.59 22.00 -6.48
C ILE A 188 0.62 23.14 -6.16
N SER A 189 -0.68 22.82 -6.15
CA SER A 189 -1.73 23.81 -5.85
C SER A 189 -2.46 23.43 -4.57
N PHE A 190 -2.62 24.41 -3.68
CA PHE A 190 -3.38 24.30 -2.44
C PHE A 190 -4.62 25.20 -2.47
N ALA A 191 -5.22 25.44 -3.64
CA ALA A 191 -6.44 26.24 -3.77
C ALA A 191 -7.56 25.67 -2.87
N ALA A 192 -7.97 26.43 -1.87
CA ALA A 192 -8.88 25.97 -0.79
C ALA A 192 -10.19 25.38 -1.34
N ASP A 193 -10.76 26.01 -2.36
CA ASP A 193 -12.00 25.53 -2.98
C ASP A 193 -11.82 24.17 -3.63
N LYS A 194 -10.68 23.94 -4.30
CA LYS A 194 -10.35 22.67 -4.92
C LYS A 194 -10.03 21.59 -3.89
N MET A 195 -9.29 21.94 -2.83
CA MET A 195 -9.02 21.03 -1.72
C MET A 195 -10.31 20.58 -1.03
N LYS A 196 -11.23 21.53 -0.74
CA LYS A 196 -12.54 21.23 -0.16
C LYS A 196 -13.39 20.36 -1.08
N SER A 197 -13.37 20.65 -2.38
CA SER A 197 -14.10 19.87 -3.39
C SER A 197 -13.54 18.43 -3.50
N LEU A 198 -12.23 18.26 -3.58
CA LEU A 198 -11.58 16.93 -3.58
C LEU A 198 -11.93 16.16 -2.30
N PHE A 199 -11.81 16.81 -1.13
CA PHE A 199 -12.18 16.17 0.13
C PHE A 199 -13.63 15.67 0.10
N LYS A 200 -14.58 16.51 -0.30
CA LYS A 200 -16.00 16.15 -0.38
C LYS A 200 -16.26 14.97 -1.32
N ASN A 201 -15.55 14.90 -2.44
CA ASN A 201 -15.73 13.86 -3.45
C ASN A 201 -15.04 12.54 -3.08
N THR A 202 -13.98 12.59 -2.25
CA THR A 202 -13.20 11.40 -1.90
C THR A 202 -13.46 10.88 -0.49
N VAL A 203 -14.02 11.69 0.41
CA VAL A 203 -14.26 11.29 1.81
C VAL A 203 -15.14 10.05 1.93
N LEU A 204 -16.17 9.93 1.09
CA LEU A 204 -17.05 8.77 1.10
C LEU A 204 -16.31 7.50 0.63
N LEU A 205 -15.46 7.62 -0.39
CA LEU A 205 -14.58 6.54 -0.85
C LEU A 205 -13.59 6.15 0.26
N PHE A 206 -13.00 7.14 0.91
CA PHE A 206 -12.08 6.92 2.04
C PHE A 206 -12.77 6.19 3.20
N ILE A 207 -13.97 6.62 3.61
CA ILE A 207 -14.73 5.94 4.65
C ILE A 207 -15.03 4.49 4.25
N GLY A 208 -15.47 4.26 3.01
CA GLY A 208 -15.71 2.91 2.50
C GLY A 208 -14.47 2.03 2.54
N SER A 209 -13.32 2.52 2.08
CA SER A 209 -12.05 1.80 2.15
C SER A 209 -11.58 1.58 3.58
N ALA A 210 -11.71 2.56 4.46
CA ALA A 210 -11.37 2.42 5.86
C ALA A 210 -12.22 1.35 6.55
N MET A 211 -13.51 1.29 6.25
CA MET A 211 -14.40 0.23 6.74
C MET A 211 -14.01 -1.15 6.18
N CYS A 212 -13.69 -1.24 4.90
CA CYS A 212 -13.19 -2.48 4.30
C CYS A 212 -11.88 -2.94 4.96
N MET A 213 -10.95 -2.01 5.20
CA MET A 213 -9.70 -2.30 5.91
C MET A 213 -9.95 -2.75 7.35
N TRP A 214 -10.91 -2.13 8.02
CA TRP A 214 -11.33 -2.55 9.36
C TRP A 214 -11.93 -3.96 9.35
N LEU A 215 -12.83 -4.26 8.44
CA LEU A 215 -13.42 -5.61 8.29
C LEU A 215 -12.34 -6.66 8.03
N TRP A 216 -11.36 -6.33 7.17
CA TRP A 216 -10.27 -7.24 6.83
C TRP A 216 -9.31 -7.49 7.99
N ASN A 217 -9.02 -6.49 8.81
CA ASN A 217 -8.09 -6.62 9.93
C ASN A 217 -8.79 -6.84 11.28
N GLY A 218 -10.04 -6.40 11.44
CA GLY A 218 -10.78 -6.48 12.69
C GLY A 218 -10.90 -7.91 13.21
N THR A 219 -11.10 -8.88 12.34
CA THR A 219 -11.12 -10.30 12.71
C THR A 219 -9.81 -10.76 13.36
N LYS A 220 -8.67 -10.24 12.90
CA LYS A 220 -7.36 -10.55 13.47
C LYS A 220 -7.21 -9.99 14.90
N TYR A 221 -7.72 -8.77 15.14
CA TYR A 221 -7.71 -8.16 16.46
C TYR A 221 -8.63 -8.92 17.43
N VAL A 222 -9.82 -9.32 16.98
CA VAL A 222 -10.74 -10.12 17.80
C VAL A 222 -10.08 -11.45 18.19
N VAL A 223 -9.45 -12.13 17.23
CA VAL A 223 -8.71 -13.37 17.48
C VAL A 223 -7.58 -13.17 18.48
N GLU A 224 -6.77 -12.10 18.33
CA GLU A 224 -5.68 -11.75 19.24
C GLU A 224 -6.16 -11.43 20.66
N TRP A 225 -7.37 -10.90 20.83
CA TRP A 225 -7.93 -10.57 22.14
C TRP A 225 -8.65 -11.74 22.82
N THR A 226 -9.10 -12.73 22.05
CA THR A 226 -9.96 -13.81 22.56
C THR A 226 -9.31 -15.17 22.58
N LEU A 227 -8.27 -15.38 21.78
CA LEU A 227 -7.60 -16.67 21.61
C LEU A 227 -6.16 -16.63 22.18
N THR A 228 -5.58 -17.80 22.34
CA THR A 228 -4.18 -17.95 22.75
C THR A 228 -3.23 -17.60 21.61
N ASP A 229 -1.97 -17.30 21.92
CA ASP A 229 -0.91 -17.00 20.94
C ASP A 229 -0.78 -18.09 19.86
N LYS A 230 -0.92 -19.36 20.26
CA LYS A 230 -0.90 -20.50 19.35
C LYS A 230 -2.06 -20.48 18.35
N GLU A 231 -3.27 -20.25 18.83
CA GLU A 231 -4.48 -20.20 17.99
C GLU A 231 -4.47 -18.98 17.08
N THR A 232 -3.96 -17.85 17.57
CA THR A 232 -3.76 -16.63 16.77
C THR A 232 -2.77 -16.85 15.63
N LEU A 233 -1.69 -17.58 15.89
CA LEU A 233 -0.73 -17.97 14.87
C LEU A 233 -1.37 -18.87 13.81
N VAL A 234 -2.11 -19.90 14.23
CA VAL A 234 -2.83 -20.82 13.31
C VAL A 234 -3.84 -20.06 12.48
N TYR A 235 -4.60 -19.14 13.09
CA TYR A 235 -5.53 -18.27 12.35
C TYR A 235 -4.82 -17.44 11.28
N GLY A 236 -3.68 -16.82 11.64
CA GLY A 236 -2.87 -16.04 10.71
C GLY A 236 -2.40 -16.85 9.50
N ILE A 237 -1.98 -18.09 9.74
CA ILE A 237 -1.55 -19.04 8.70
C ILE A 237 -2.72 -19.40 7.77
N VAL A 238 -3.85 -19.78 8.35
CA VAL A 238 -5.07 -20.14 7.58
C VAL A 238 -5.61 -18.95 6.79
N PHE A 239 -5.35 -17.73 7.25
CA PHE A 239 -5.77 -16.50 6.55
C PHE A 239 -4.91 -16.15 5.33
N MET A 240 -3.67 -16.67 5.23
CA MET A 240 -2.74 -16.34 4.14
C MET A 240 -3.28 -16.58 2.72
N PRO A 241 -4.00 -17.67 2.41
CA PRO A 241 -4.55 -17.88 1.07
C PRO A 241 -5.47 -16.76 0.60
N THR A 242 -6.17 -16.08 1.52
CA THR A 242 -7.05 -14.96 1.17
C THR A 242 -6.29 -13.77 0.61
N MET A 243 -5.03 -13.58 1.01
CA MET A 243 -4.16 -12.52 0.46
C MET A 243 -3.84 -12.77 -1.02
N VAL A 244 -3.73 -14.03 -1.44
CA VAL A 244 -3.48 -14.40 -2.84
C VAL A 244 -4.66 -14.00 -3.72
N ILE A 245 -5.90 -14.20 -3.25
CA ILE A 245 -7.12 -13.78 -3.96
C ILE A 245 -7.15 -12.26 -4.12
N ASN A 246 -6.85 -11.53 -3.05
CA ASN A 246 -6.79 -10.07 -3.08
C ASN A 246 -5.74 -9.55 -4.07
N LEU A 247 -4.54 -10.15 -4.05
CA LEU A 247 -3.47 -9.80 -4.97
C LEU A 247 -3.87 -10.08 -6.43
N GLY A 248 -4.41 -11.26 -6.72
CA GLY A 248 -4.87 -11.64 -8.06
C GLY A 248 -5.99 -10.72 -8.55
N SER A 249 -6.94 -10.38 -7.70
CA SER A 249 -7.99 -9.42 -8.01
C SER A 249 -7.41 -8.04 -8.33
N SER A 250 -6.46 -7.56 -7.54
CA SER A 250 -5.81 -6.26 -7.74
C SER A 250 -5.09 -6.17 -9.10
N PHE A 251 -4.50 -7.26 -9.59
CA PHE A 251 -3.84 -7.29 -10.89
C PHE A 251 -4.80 -7.05 -12.06
N VAL A 252 -6.04 -7.48 -11.93
CA VAL A 252 -7.05 -7.35 -12.97
C VAL A 252 -7.84 -6.05 -12.82
N PHE A 253 -8.29 -5.72 -11.62
CA PHE A 253 -9.18 -4.58 -11.41
C PHE A 253 -8.47 -3.23 -11.57
N LYS A 254 -7.26 -3.04 -11.02
CA LYS A 254 -6.57 -1.74 -11.07
C LYS A 254 -6.34 -1.21 -12.50
N PRO A 255 -5.85 -2.01 -13.47
CA PRO A 255 -5.71 -1.54 -14.85
C PRO A 255 -7.03 -1.23 -15.54
N MET A 256 -8.10 -1.91 -15.17
CA MET A 256 -9.40 -1.78 -15.82
C MET A 256 -10.24 -0.59 -15.33
N LEU A 257 -9.88 0.03 -14.19
CA LEU A 257 -10.62 1.16 -13.62
C LEU A 257 -10.79 2.32 -14.61
N THR A 258 -9.73 2.71 -15.30
CA THR A 258 -9.78 3.82 -16.26
C THR A 258 -10.68 3.48 -17.45
N THR A 259 -10.62 2.24 -17.95
CA THR A 259 -11.45 1.78 -19.06
C THR A 259 -12.93 1.73 -18.67
N LEU A 260 -13.23 1.25 -17.45
CA LEU A 260 -14.59 1.27 -16.90
C LEU A 260 -15.14 2.71 -16.81
N ALA A 261 -14.35 3.63 -16.27
CA ALA A 261 -14.74 5.03 -16.14
C ALA A 261 -15.06 5.66 -17.50
N ARG A 262 -14.23 5.40 -18.51
CA ARG A 262 -14.49 5.89 -19.90
C ARG A 262 -15.79 5.34 -20.46
N HIS A 263 -16.04 4.03 -20.36
CA HIS A 263 -17.30 3.46 -20.86
C HIS A 263 -18.53 4.00 -20.14
N TYR A 264 -18.42 4.31 -18.86
CA TYR A 264 -19.49 4.93 -18.10
C TYR A 264 -19.74 6.37 -18.56
N GLU A 265 -18.70 7.19 -18.72
CA GLU A 265 -18.80 8.58 -19.20
C GLU A 265 -19.34 8.66 -20.62
N ASP A 266 -18.91 7.76 -21.51
CA ASP A 266 -19.40 7.64 -22.89
C ASP A 266 -20.84 7.11 -22.97
N LYS A 267 -21.49 6.84 -21.82
CA LYS A 267 -22.83 6.24 -21.71
C LYS A 267 -22.97 4.92 -22.47
N ASN A 268 -21.85 4.23 -22.70
CA ASN A 268 -21.83 2.91 -23.34
C ASN A 268 -22.08 1.79 -22.32
N LEU A 269 -23.30 1.76 -21.78
CA LEU A 269 -23.69 0.83 -20.71
C LEU A 269 -23.52 -0.64 -21.10
N LYS A 270 -23.62 -0.96 -22.39
CA LYS A 270 -23.44 -2.34 -22.87
C LYS A 270 -21.99 -2.80 -22.70
N LYS A 271 -21.02 -1.97 -23.09
CA LYS A 271 -19.58 -2.28 -22.90
C LYS A 271 -19.19 -2.23 -21.43
N PHE A 272 -19.74 -1.26 -20.67
CA PHE A 272 -19.54 -1.19 -19.24
C PHE A 272 -20.01 -2.47 -18.52
N ALA A 273 -21.26 -2.90 -18.78
CA ALA A 273 -21.82 -4.11 -18.17
C ALA A 273 -21.06 -5.39 -18.60
N GLY A 274 -20.67 -5.48 -19.87
CA GLY A 274 -19.86 -6.59 -20.38
C GLY A 274 -18.50 -6.68 -19.68
N LEU A 275 -17.81 -5.55 -19.50
CA LEU A 275 -16.52 -5.51 -18.80
C LEU A 275 -16.68 -5.85 -17.31
N MET A 276 -17.72 -5.33 -16.65
CA MET A 276 -18.05 -5.67 -15.25
C MET A 276 -18.34 -7.17 -15.10
N GLY A 277 -19.13 -7.76 -16.00
CA GLY A 277 -19.40 -9.21 -15.99
C GLY A 277 -18.12 -10.03 -16.12
N THR A 278 -17.20 -9.62 -17.00
CA THR A 278 -15.90 -10.27 -17.17
C THR A 278 -15.07 -10.18 -15.88
N LEU A 279 -15.02 -9.02 -15.24
CA LEU A 279 -14.27 -8.83 -13.99
C LEU A 279 -14.83 -9.69 -12.85
N VAL A 280 -16.15 -9.76 -12.73
CA VAL A 280 -16.83 -10.64 -11.76
C VAL A 280 -16.52 -12.10 -12.03
N ALA A 281 -16.60 -12.54 -13.29
CA ALA A 281 -16.28 -13.93 -13.67
C ALA A 281 -14.82 -14.30 -13.35
N ILE A 282 -13.87 -13.38 -13.58
CA ILE A 282 -12.45 -13.56 -13.21
C ILE A 282 -12.29 -13.68 -11.69
N ALA A 283 -12.96 -12.81 -10.92
CA ALA A 283 -12.92 -12.87 -9.46
C ALA A 283 -13.47 -14.19 -8.91
N CYS A 284 -14.61 -14.65 -9.44
CA CYS A 284 -15.18 -15.95 -9.09
C CYS A 284 -14.23 -17.12 -9.46
N GLY A 285 -13.64 -17.07 -10.66
CA GLY A 285 -12.66 -18.07 -11.10
C GLY A 285 -11.43 -18.12 -10.19
N LEU A 286 -10.85 -16.97 -9.83
CA LEU A 286 -9.74 -16.88 -8.88
C LEU A 286 -10.11 -17.45 -7.51
N THR A 287 -11.31 -17.18 -7.03
CA THR A 287 -11.79 -17.71 -5.75
C THR A 287 -11.89 -19.22 -5.78
N ILE A 288 -12.48 -19.81 -6.83
CA ILE A 288 -12.61 -21.26 -7.00
C ILE A 288 -11.22 -21.91 -7.06
N VAL A 289 -10.30 -21.36 -7.87
CA VAL A 289 -8.94 -21.89 -8.01
C VAL A 289 -8.18 -21.84 -6.68
N THR A 290 -8.28 -20.71 -5.96
CA THR A 290 -7.58 -20.56 -4.67
C THR A 290 -8.19 -21.47 -3.61
N PHE A 291 -9.51 -21.65 -3.60
CA PHE A 291 -10.18 -22.58 -2.69
C PHE A 291 -9.75 -24.04 -2.97
N ALA A 292 -9.75 -24.46 -4.22
CA ALA A 292 -9.31 -25.80 -4.62
C ALA A 292 -7.82 -26.03 -4.29
N ALA A 293 -6.96 -25.04 -4.59
CA ALA A 293 -5.55 -25.09 -4.25
C ALA A 293 -5.32 -25.13 -2.72
N GLY A 294 -6.07 -24.34 -1.96
CA GLY A 294 -6.02 -24.33 -0.49
C GLY A 294 -6.46 -25.66 0.13
N ALA A 295 -7.50 -26.27 -0.41
CA ALA A 295 -7.99 -27.57 0.06
C ALA A 295 -6.98 -28.70 -0.23
N TRP A 296 -6.26 -28.63 -1.35
CA TRP A 296 -5.37 -29.70 -1.81
C TRP A 296 -3.92 -29.51 -1.35
N LEU A 297 -3.42 -28.30 -1.39
CA LEU A 297 -2.02 -27.94 -1.11
C LEU A 297 -1.84 -27.23 0.23
N GLY A 298 -2.92 -26.81 0.89
CA GLY A 298 -2.86 -26.00 2.09
C GLY A 298 -2.06 -26.65 3.22
N ILE A 299 -2.39 -27.89 3.57
CA ILE A 299 -1.69 -28.62 4.64
C ILE A 299 -0.22 -28.90 4.27
N PRO A 300 0.12 -29.47 3.08
CA PRO A 300 1.51 -29.75 2.73
C PRO A 300 2.38 -28.49 2.62
N VAL A 301 1.85 -27.39 2.06
CA VAL A 301 2.60 -26.15 1.90
C VAL A 301 2.81 -25.46 3.24
N LEU A 302 1.81 -25.45 4.10
CA LEU A 302 1.92 -24.82 5.40
C LEU A 302 2.85 -25.59 6.33
N SER A 303 2.82 -26.93 6.34
CA SER A 303 3.77 -27.72 7.10
C SER A 303 5.22 -27.50 6.62
N TRP A 304 5.45 -27.51 5.30
CA TRP A 304 6.79 -27.24 4.75
C TRP A 304 7.33 -25.82 5.05
N LEU A 305 6.43 -24.85 5.21
CA LEU A 305 6.82 -23.44 5.46
C LEU A 305 7.12 -23.19 6.94
N TYR A 306 6.53 -23.98 7.86
CA TYR A 306 6.56 -23.72 9.31
C TYR A 306 7.30 -24.79 10.13
N ASP A 307 7.58 -25.96 9.56
CA ASP A 307 8.53 -26.93 10.10
C ASP A 307 9.96 -26.59 9.63
#